data_33dd244918b67486cd1494fb76b33760
#
_entry.id   33dd244918b67486cd1494fb76b33760
#
_cell.length_a   1.000
_cell.length_b   1.000
_cell.length_c   1.000
_cell.angle_alpha   90.00
_cell.angle_beta   90.00
_cell.angle_gamma   90.00
#
_symmetry.space_group_name_H-M   'P 1'
#
loop_
_entity.id
_entity.type
_entity.pdbx_description
1 polymer ?
#
loop_
_entity_poly.entity_id
_entity_poly.type
_entity_poly.pdbx_seq_one_letter_code
_entity_poly.pdbx_strand_id
1 'polypeptide(L)'
;MEDKVQKPEPGVKKAWPLFMSWVGSASALIGLFVTLAGGVTWLISHHRQETERQAKMALAEAQEKQGEYPASIQSYRDILKSDSSYRPALDQQLNAAMLWVENFSVLVREDQSATDLAAPALDQILAVLDSGLTRAKGSQAADVQAHVGWAHWLNQHIAEREFGSAAEQNFHAALASDPSNVYANAMLGNWMLQTGGNFNEAIQHFDTAVSTGKARPFVRKLQLGGLIYHETPGARGEMFKAANDMRKGSEQLDEDSKRRILAFCCDPAITDHAQLVESLSAVSGDQAWKTYLWLDDKQGQAPLTGTHLLVRDFIEANLLEISGKREESLQKYRLLQRQLPSQGSTMKKSVAGAIARLSHSQNT
;
A
#
# COMPACT_ATOMS: atom_id res chain seq x y z
N MET A 1 79.09 -2.42 -92.04
CA MET A 1 78.07 -1.59 -91.29
C MET A 1 77.62 -2.44 -90.10
N GLU A 2 78.16 -2.16 -88.97
CA GLU A 2 77.89 -2.92 -87.74
C GLU A 2 76.77 -2.27 -86.92
N ASP A 3 75.73 -3.00 -86.71
CA ASP A 3 74.64 -2.58 -85.87
C ASP A 3 75.02 -2.85 -84.36
N LYS A 4 75.14 -1.78 -83.60
CA LYS A 4 75.35 -1.85 -82.12
C LYS A 4 74.01 -2.11 -81.45
N VAL A 5 73.86 -3.31 -80.96
CA VAL A 5 72.73 -3.67 -80.04
C VAL A 5 73.04 -3.08 -78.66
N GLN A 6 72.25 -2.15 -78.26
CA GLN A 6 72.27 -1.53 -76.90
C GLN A 6 71.60 -2.45 -75.87
N LYS A 7 72.35 -2.95 -74.84
CA LYS A 7 71.78 -3.72 -73.70
C LYS A 7 70.94 -2.83 -72.81
N PRO A 8 69.82 -3.29 -72.35
CA PRO A 8 69.05 -2.57 -71.36
C PRO A 8 69.63 -2.71 -69.92
N GLU A 9 69.63 -1.59 -69.16
CA GLU A 9 70.11 -1.49 -67.82
C GLU A 9 69.23 -2.29 -66.84
N PRO A 10 69.80 -2.97 -65.80
CA PRO A 10 69.08 -3.68 -64.79
C PRO A 10 68.95 -2.80 -63.52
N GLY A 11 67.84 -2.14 -63.32
CA GLY A 11 67.80 -1.25 -62.11
C GLY A 11 66.46 -0.99 -61.46
N VAL A 12 65.29 -1.25 -62.06
CA VAL A 12 64.07 -0.70 -61.52
C VAL A 12 63.06 -1.74 -60.98
N LYS A 13 63.29 -3.04 -61.10
CA LYS A 13 62.27 -4.05 -60.79
C LYS A 13 62.23 -4.57 -59.33
N LYS A 14 63.14 -4.17 -58.43
CA LYS A 14 63.19 -4.71 -57.04
C LYS A 14 62.57 -3.82 -55.94
N ALA A 15 62.31 -2.53 -56.19
CA ALA A 15 61.80 -1.63 -55.15
C ALA A 15 60.28 -1.67 -55.00
N TRP A 16 59.52 -2.00 -56.06
CA TRP A 16 58.05 -1.98 -56.04
C TRP A 16 57.39 -3.01 -55.14
N PRO A 17 57.75 -4.26 -55.06
CA PRO A 17 57.12 -5.23 -54.17
C PRO A 17 57.41 -4.92 -52.70
N LEU A 18 58.59 -4.38 -52.33
CA LEU A 18 58.89 -3.97 -50.93
C LEU A 18 58.08 -2.78 -50.50
N PHE A 19 57.84 -1.76 -51.39
CA PHE A 19 56.99 -0.61 -51.11
C PHE A 19 55.50 -1.01 -50.92
N MET A 20 54.97 -1.88 -51.77
CA MET A 20 53.60 -2.39 -51.60
C MET A 20 53.42 -3.26 -50.37
N SER A 21 54.42 -4.02 -49.95
CA SER A 21 54.40 -4.77 -48.70
C SER A 21 54.42 -3.84 -47.46
N TRP A 22 55.16 -2.73 -47.55
CA TRP A 22 55.22 -1.76 -46.46
C TRP A 22 53.91 -0.93 -46.32
N VAL A 23 53.33 -0.53 -47.44
CA VAL A 23 52.02 0.14 -47.48
C VAL A 23 50.88 -0.75 -46.97
N GLY A 24 50.89 -2.05 -47.32
CA GLY A 24 49.92 -3.02 -46.81
C GLY A 24 50.04 -3.22 -45.27
N SER A 25 51.29 -3.30 -44.77
CA SER A 25 51.53 -3.42 -43.33
C SER A 25 51.17 -2.17 -42.53
N ALA A 26 51.41 -0.96 -43.09
CA ALA A 26 51.04 0.29 -42.46
C ALA A 26 49.52 0.47 -42.41
N SER A 27 48.80 0.11 -43.47
CA SER A 27 47.33 0.15 -43.55
C SER A 27 46.70 -0.84 -42.53
N ALA A 28 47.25 -2.03 -42.37
CA ALA A 28 46.79 -3.01 -41.37
C ALA A 28 47.01 -2.52 -39.93
N LEU A 29 48.14 -1.88 -39.63
CA LEU A 29 48.40 -1.27 -38.32
C LEU A 29 47.47 -0.09 -38.04
N ILE A 30 47.24 0.78 -38.99
CA ILE A 30 46.26 1.91 -38.85
C ILE A 30 44.84 1.35 -38.60
N GLY A 31 44.42 0.31 -39.35
CA GLY A 31 43.14 -0.34 -39.14
C GLY A 31 43.02 -0.95 -37.74
N LEU A 32 44.08 -1.60 -37.23
CA LEU A 32 44.10 -2.15 -35.87
C LEU A 32 44.01 -1.04 -34.80
N PHE A 33 44.74 0.07 -34.98
CA PHE A 33 44.65 1.22 -34.06
C PHE A 33 43.29 1.90 -34.01
N VAL A 34 42.62 2.04 -35.16
CA VAL A 34 41.27 2.62 -35.27
C VAL A 34 40.26 1.70 -34.58
N THR A 35 40.38 0.38 -34.77
CA THR A 35 39.49 -0.60 -34.12
C THR A 35 39.70 -0.66 -32.62
N LEU A 36 40.95 -0.63 -32.13
CA LEU A 36 41.26 -0.59 -30.72
C LEU A 36 40.81 0.72 -30.04
N ALA A 37 41.09 1.86 -30.66
CA ALA A 37 40.63 3.17 -30.19
C ALA A 37 39.08 3.27 -30.16
N GLY A 38 38.42 2.76 -31.19
CA GLY A 38 36.95 2.65 -31.24
C GLY A 38 36.40 1.74 -30.17
N GLY A 39 37.02 0.58 -29.94
CA GLY A 39 36.65 -0.34 -28.87
C GLY A 39 36.82 0.25 -27.46
N VAL A 40 37.92 0.94 -27.22
CA VAL A 40 38.18 1.60 -25.92
C VAL A 40 37.20 2.75 -25.68
N THR A 41 36.95 3.61 -26.66
CA THR A 41 35.95 4.69 -26.55
C THR A 41 34.55 4.14 -26.35
N TRP A 42 34.17 3.07 -27.02
CA TRP A 42 32.89 2.40 -26.82
C TRP A 42 32.78 1.83 -25.39
N LEU A 43 33.81 1.14 -24.87
CA LEU A 43 33.86 0.60 -23.52
C LEU A 43 33.71 1.71 -22.46
N ILE A 44 34.43 2.82 -22.62
CA ILE A 44 34.35 3.98 -21.70
C ILE A 44 32.97 4.61 -21.73
N SER A 45 32.40 4.81 -22.92
CA SER A 45 31.07 5.39 -23.08
C SER A 45 29.98 4.46 -22.51
N HIS A 46 30.10 3.17 -22.74
CA HIS A 46 29.17 2.17 -22.22
C HIS A 46 29.22 2.10 -20.67
N HIS A 47 30.43 2.07 -20.12
CA HIS A 47 30.61 2.09 -18.65
C HIS A 47 30.08 3.37 -18.01
N ARG A 48 30.28 4.52 -18.64
CA ARG A 48 29.74 5.80 -18.18
C ARG A 48 28.22 5.82 -18.24
N GLN A 49 27.60 5.35 -19.31
CA GLN A 49 26.13 5.26 -19.44
C GLN A 49 25.54 4.33 -18.35
N GLU A 50 26.19 3.20 -18.09
CA GLU A 50 25.72 2.27 -17.06
C GLU A 50 25.82 2.89 -15.66
N THR A 51 26.91 3.59 -15.34
CA THR A 51 27.10 4.30 -14.07
C THR A 51 26.05 5.40 -13.90
N GLU A 52 25.77 6.19 -14.94
CA GLU A 52 24.73 7.23 -14.92
C GLU A 52 23.33 6.62 -14.74
N ARG A 53 23.06 5.47 -15.37
CA ARG A 53 21.80 4.74 -15.23
C ARG A 53 21.60 4.22 -13.80
N GLN A 54 22.64 3.62 -13.21
CA GLN A 54 22.59 3.14 -11.83
C GLN A 54 22.40 4.29 -10.84
N ALA A 55 23.04 5.42 -11.05
CA ALA A 55 22.84 6.60 -10.21
C ALA A 55 21.39 7.14 -10.28
N LYS A 56 20.79 7.16 -11.48
CA LYS A 56 19.37 7.55 -11.65
C LYS A 56 18.42 6.53 -11.03
N MET A 57 18.71 5.22 -11.13
CA MET A 57 17.94 4.18 -10.44
C MET A 57 17.96 4.39 -8.92
N ALA A 58 19.15 4.60 -8.34
CA ALA A 58 19.30 4.83 -6.91
C ALA A 58 18.56 6.11 -6.44
N LEU A 59 18.58 7.17 -7.26
CA LEU A 59 17.80 8.38 -6.99
C LEU A 59 16.30 8.11 -6.97
N ALA A 60 15.80 7.41 -8.00
CA ALA A 60 14.38 7.06 -8.09
C ALA A 60 13.90 6.20 -6.92
N GLU A 61 14.70 5.21 -6.52
CA GLU A 61 14.42 4.38 -5.33
C GLU A 61 14.45 5.18 -4.02
N ALA A 62 15.35 6.16 -3.90
CA ALA A 62 15.38 7.04 -2.74
C ALA A 62 14.13 7.93 -2.67
N GLN A 63 13.68 8.48 -3.79
CA GLN A 63 12.45 9.24 -3.89
C GLN A 63 11.21 8.39 -3.54
N GLU A 64 11.16 7.15 -4.03
CA GLU A 64 10.08 6.19 -3.68
C GLU A 64 10.02 5.94 -2.17
N LYS A 65 11.17 5.68 -1.52
CA LYS A 65 11.26 5.48 -0.06
C LYS A 65 10.83 6.71 0.75
N GLN A 66 10.96 7.91 0.18
CA GLN A 66 10.51 9.16 0.79
C GLN A 66 9.02 9.46 0.51
N GLY A 67 8.34 8.62 -0.29
CA GLY A 67 6.96 8.85 -0.72
C GLY A 67 6.83 9.87 -1.85
N GLU A 68 7.93 10.29 -2.47
CA GLU A 68 7.95 11.21 -3.60
C GLU A 68 7.69 10.49 -4.93
N TYR A 69 6.57 9.76 -4.99
CA TYR A 69 6.22 8.89 -6.12
C TYR A 69 6.20 9.59 -7.48
N PRO A 70 5.66 10.83 -7.63
CA PRO A 70 5.71 11.54 -8.91
C PRO A 70 7.14 11.77 -9.42
N ALA A 71 8.05 12.15 -8.52
CA ALA A 71 9.45 12.38 -8.83
C ALA A 71 10.17 11.07 -9.19
N SER A 72 9.91 10.00 -8.45
CA SER A 72 10.44 8.65 -8.71
C SER A 72 10.00 8.14 -10.10
N ILE A 73 8.70 8.24 -10.43
CA ILE A 73 8.17 7.86 -11.74
C ILE A 73 8.83 8.68 -12.86
N GLN A 74 9.06 9.97 -12.65
CA GLN A 74 9.75 10.81 -13.63
C GLN A 74 11.21 10.40 -13.80
N SER A 75 11.92 10.08 -12.72
CA SER A 75 13.29 9.59 -12.78
C SER A 75 13.41 8.26 -13.53
N TYR A 76 12.49 7.30 -13.33
CA TYR A 76 12.42 6.08 -14.14
C TYR A 76 12.10 6.37 -15.61
N ARG A 77 11.19 7.32 -15.89
CA ARG A 77 10.87 7.74 -17.27
C ARG A 77 12.09 8.32 -17.97
N ASP A 78 12.94 9.06 -17.28
CA ASP A 78 14.16 9.63 -17.86
C ASP A 78 15.22 8.56 -18.17
N ILE A 79 15.27 7.46 -17.43
CA ILE A 79 16.07 6.29 -17.79
C ILE A 79 15.49 5.63 -19.05
N LEU A 80 14.18 5.47 -19.11
CA LEU A 80 13.48 4.81 -20.23
C LEU A 80 13.52 5.62 -21.53
N LYS A 81 13.75 6.94 -21.48
CA LYS A 81 14.04 7.76 -22.67
C LYS A 81 15.33 7.33 -23.38
N SER A 82 16.33 6.87 -22.63
CA SER A 82 17.61 6.42 -23.19
C SER A 82 17.58 4.93 -23.56
N ASP A 83 16.78 4.12 -22.89
CA ASP A 83 16.61 2.69 -23.16
C ASP A 83 15.19 2.27 -22.76
N SER A 84 14.27 2.34 -23.71
CA SER A 84 12.84 2.04 -23.50
C SER A 84 12.55 0.59 -23.11
N SER A 85 13.53 -0.30 -23.26
CA SER A 85 13.44 -1.72 -22.93
C SER A 85 14.10 -2.10 -21.61
N TYR A 86 14.66 -1.14 -20.87
CA TYR A 86 15.38 -1.41 -19.63
C TYR A 86 14.44 -1.92 -18.53
N ARG A 87 14.39 -3.24 -18.40
CA ARG A 87 13.45 -3.97 -17.52
C ARG A 87 13.45 -3.48 -16.08
N PRO A 88 14.60 -3.27 -15.40
CA PRO A 88 14.57 -2.80 -14.02
C PRO A 88 13.82 -1.48 -13.83
N ALA A 89 13.99 -0.51 -14.73
CA ALA A 89 13.26 0.75 -14.65
C ALA A 89 11.76 0.60 -14.95
N LEU A 90 11.39 -0.27 -15.90
CA LEU A 90 9.99 -0.58 -16.19
C LEU A 90 9.28 -1.22 -15.00
N ASP A 91 9.93 -2.18 -14.35
CA ASP A 91 9.35 -2.92 -13.24
C ASP A 91 9.26 -2.03 -11.98
N GLN A 92 10.29 -1.22 -11.70
CA GLN A 92 10.26 -0.27 -10.58
C GLN A 92 9.30 0.90 -10.82
N GLN A 93 9.18 1.42 -12.04
CA GLN A 93 8.19 2.44 -12.37
C GLN A 93 6.77 1.95 -12.12
N LEU A 94 6.48 0.69 -12.49
CA LEU A 94 5.20 0.06 -12.24
C LEU A 94 4.95 -0.11 -10.74
N ASN A 95 5.95 -0.56 -9.98
CA ASN A 95 5.85 -0.67 -8.52
C ASN A 95 5.61 0.69 -7.87
N ALA A 96 6.33 1.74 -8.27
CA ALA A 96 6.13 3.09 -7.77
C ALA A 96 4.71 3.62 -8.06
N ALA A 97 4.12 3.30 -9.21
CA ALA A 97 2.75 3.67 -9.52
C ALA A 97 1.73 2.92 -8.65
N MET A 98 1.93 1.62 -8.38
CA MET A 98 1.11 0.85 -7.45
C MET A 98 1.20 1.42 -6.02
N LEU A 99 2.40 1.71 -5.55
CA LEU A 99 2.60 2.33 -4.23
C LEU A 99 2.00 3.74 -4.15
N TRP A 100 2.07 4.51 -5.23
CA TRP A 100 1.46 5.84 -5.26
C TRP A 100 -0.06 5.78 -5.14
N VAL A 101 -0.72 4.89 -5.85
CA VAL A 101 -2.18 4.74 -5.74
C VAL A 101 -2.61 4.17 -4.39
N GLU A 102 -1.81 3.28 -3.76
CA GLU A 102 -2.06 2.79 -2.40
C GLU A 102 -1.98 3.90 -1.34
N ASN A 103 -1.06 4.85 -1.53
CA ASN A 103 -0.81 5.96 -0.62
C ASN A 103 -1.35 7.29 -1.17
N PHE A 104 -2.31 7.22 -2.08
CA PHE A 104 -2.82 8.41 -2.75
C PHE A 104 -3.44 9.38 -1.74
N SER A 105 -2.94 10.60 -1.76
CA SER A 105 -3.45 11.71 -0.98
C SER A 105 -3.24 13.02 -1.73
N VAL A 106 -4.14 13.97 -1.53
CA VAL A 106 -4.05 15.29 -2.14
C VAL A 106 -3.89 16.31 -1.03
N LEU A 107 -2.80 17.06 -1.06
CA LEU A 107 -2.60 18.20 -0.17
C LEU A 107 -3.33 19.40 -0.78
N VAL A 108 -4.54 19.65 -0.28
CA VAL A 108 -5.36 20.78 -0.71
C VAL A 108 -4.85 22.06 -0.04
N ARG A 109 -4.55 23.09 -0.84
CA ARG A 109 -4.33 24.46 -0.36
C ARG A 109 -5.64 25.22 -0.41
N GLU A 110 -5.75 26.31 0.35
CA GLU A 110 -6.98 27.11 0.46
C GLU A 110 -7.55 27.59 -0.88
N ASP A 111 -6.70 27.74 -1.89
CA ASP A 111 -7.03 28.23 -3.24
C ASP A 111 -7.17 27.12 -4.32
N GLN A 112 -7.07 25.87 -3.94
CA GLN A 112 -7.09 24.73 -4.87
C GLN A 112 -8.13 23.69 -4.47
N SER A 113 -8.83 23.17 -5.48
CA SER A 113 -9.77 22.05 -5.30
C SER A 113 -9.00 20.71 -5.26
N ALA A 114 -9.45 19.80 -4.38
CA ALA A 114 -8.92 18.44 -4.34
C ALA A 114 -9.06 17.74 -5.71
N THR A 115 -10.16 18.00 -6.40
CA THR A 115 -10.47 17.46 -7.73
C THR A 115 -9.44 17.88 -8.77
N ASP A 116 -9.07 19.17 -8.82
CA ASP A 116 -8.12 19.70 -9.81
C ASP A 116 -6.70 19.15 -9.63
N LEU A 117 -6.33 18.83 -8.39
CA LEU A 117 -5.01 18.23 -8.08
C LEU A 117 -4.99 16.72 -8.27
N ALA A 118 -6.10 16.04 -7.98
CA ALA A 118 -6.19 14.59 -8.05
C ALA A 118 -6.20 14.07 -9.49
N ALA A 119 -6.94 14.73 -10.38
CA ALA A 119 -7.16 14.27 -11.73
C ALA A 119 -5.85 14.04 -12.53
N PRO A 120 -4.91 15.02 -12.62
CA PRO A 120 -3.67 14.82 -13.34
C PRO A 120 -2.76 13.74 -12.73
N ALA A 121 -2.76 13.63 -11.40
CA ALA A 121 -1.98 12.62 -10.70
C ALA A 121 -2.49 11.21 -10.99
N LEU A 122 -3.81 11.01 -10.93
CA LEU A 122 -4.46 9.73 -11.24
C LEU A 122 -4.31 9.36 -12.72
N ASP A 123 -4.38 10.32 -13.64
CA ASP A 123 -4.08 10.10 -15.06
C ASP A 123 -2.64 9.60 -15.27
N GLN A 124 -1.68 10.18 -14.55
CA GLN A 124 -0.28 9.75 -14.62
C GLN A 124 -0.10 8.32 -14.06
N ILE A 125 -0.76 7.98 -12.96
CA ILE A 125 -0.77 6.64 -12.37
C ILE A 125 -1.35 5.64 -13.38
N LEU A 126 -2.56 5.91 -13.90
CA LEU A 126 -3.23 5.02 -14.85
C LEU A 126 -2.39 4.77 -16.10
N ALA A 127 -1.76 5.79 -16.67
CA ALA A 127 -0.90 5.63 -17.84
C ALA A 127 0.27 4.65 -17.60
N VAL A 128 0.85 4.64 -16.39
CA VAL A 128 1.91 3.69 -16.02
C VAL A 128 1.35 2.30 -15.78
N LEU A 129 0.23 2.19 -15.05
CA LEU A 129 -0.43 0.91 -14.75
C LEU A 129 -0.91 0.21 -16.02
N ASP A 130 -1.59 0.91 -16.93
CA ASP A 130 -2.06 0.36 -18.21
C ASP A 130 -0.90 -0.14 -19.08
N SER A 131 0.18 0.66 -19.17
CA SER A 131 1.41 0.22 -19.85
C SER A 131 2.03 -1.01 -19.16
N GLY A 132 1.99 -1.07 -17.84
CA GLY A 132 2.45 -2.21 -17.04
C GLY A 132 1.61 -3.46 -17.31
N LEU A 133 0.29 -3.32 -17.34
CA LEU A 133 -0.65 -4.42 -17.55
C LEU A 133 -0.41 -5.17 -18.87
N THR A 134 -0.02 -4.46 -19.93
CA THR A 134 0.30 -5.11 -21.23
C THR A 134 1.51 -6.03 -21.17
N ARG A 135 2.38 -5.88 -20.17
CA ARG A 135 3.63 -6.64 -19.98
C ARG A 135 3.56 -7.65 -18.82
N ALA A 136 2.72 -7.37 -17.83
CA ALA A 136 2.58 -8.20 -16.65
C ALA A 136 1.98 -9.57 -16.99
N LYS A 137 2.32 -10.60 -16.20
CA LYS A 137 1.82 -11.97 -16.38
C LYS A 137 1.53 -12.60 -15.02
N GLY A 138 0.60 -13.56 -15.03
CA GLY A 138 0.24 -14.33 -13.83
C GLY A 138 -0.23 -13.43 -12.68
N SER A 139 0.23 -13.67 -11.46
CA SER A 139 -0.16 -12.91 -10.27
C SER A 139 0.18 -11.42 -10.37
N GLN A 140 1.27 -11.05 -11.03
CA GLN A 140 1.61 -9.64 -11.26
C GLN A 140 0.56 -8.93 -12.13
N ALA A 141 0.01 -9.61 -13.15
CA ALA A 141 -1.06 -9.02 -13.95
C ALA A 141 -2.32 -8.79 -13.11
N ALA A 142 -2.65 -9.71 -12.21
CA ALA A 142 -3.77 -9.53 -11.28
C ALA A 142 -3.53 -8.38 -10.30
N ASP A 143 -2.30 -8.23 -9.76
CA ASP A 143 -1.94 -7.10 -8.91
C ASP A 143 -2.13 -5.77 -9.66
N VAL A 144 -1.58 -5.65 -10.86
CA VAL A 144 -1.71 -4.43 -11.68
C VAL A 144 -3.17 -4.15 -12.03
N GLN A 145 -3.93 -5.18 -12.43
CA GLN A 145 -5.34 -5.06 -12.75
C GLN A 145 -6.16 -4.52 -11.56
N ALA A 146 -5.89 -5.03 -10.35
CA ALA A 146 -6.52 -4.54 -9.13
C ALA A 146 -6.19 -3.06 -8.88
N HIS A 147 -4.93 -2.64 -9.05
CA HIS A 147 -4.52 -1.26 -8.88
C HIS A 147 -5.11 -0.31 -9.95
N VAL A 148 -5.30 -0.78 -11.18
CA VAL A 148 -6.08 -0.04 -12.20
C VAL A 148 -7.51 0.19 -11.70
N GLY A 149 -8.17 -0.84 -11.18
CA GLY A 149 -9.49 -0.73 -10.57
C GLY A 149 -9.53 0.28 -9.43
N TRP A 150 -8.53 0.26 -8.56
CA TRP A 150 -8.42 1.20 -7.44
C TRP A 150 -8.19 2.64 -7.90
N ALA A 151 -7.36 2.85 -8.92
CA ALA A 151 -7.17 4.17 -9.52
C ALA A 151 -8.46 4.73 -10.14
N HIS A 152 -9.27 3.88 -10.79
CA HIS A 152 -10.60 4.28 -11.28
C HIS A 152 -11.55 4.65 -10.15
N TRP A 153 -11.53 3.88 -9.04
CA TRP A 153 -12.30 4.19 -7.84
C TRP A 153 -11.95 5.56 -7.26
N LEU A 154 -10.65 5.84 -7.10
CA LEU A 154 -10.16 7.14 -6.62
C LEU A 154 -10.52 8.27 -7.58
N ASN A 155 -10.44 8.06 -8.90
CA ASN A 155 -10.87 9.04 -9.90
C ASN A 155 -12.34 9.40 -9.72
N GLN A 156 -13.20 8.43 -9.47
CA GLN A 156 -14.62 8.65 -9.23
C GLN A 156 -14.87 9.40 -7.91
N HIS A 157 -14.16 9.05 -6.85
CA HIS A 157 -14.43 9.55 -5.49
C HIS A 157 -13.73 10.87 -5.17
N ILE A 158 -12.55 11.12 -5.73
CA ILE A 158 -11.74 12.30 -5.41
C ILE A 158 -11.74 13.29 -6.56
N ALA A 159 -11.63 12.82 -7.80
CA ALA A 159 -11.63 13.65 -8.99
C ALA A 159 -13.04 13.84 -9.60
N GLU A 160 -14.08 13.29 -8.97
CA GLU A 160 -15.50 13.41 -9.34
C GLU A 160 -15.78 13.05 -10.83
N ARG A 161 -14.98 12.14 -11.38
CA ARG A 161 -15.11 11.67 -12.76
C ARG A 161 -16.03 10.47 -12.84
N GLU A 162 -16.90 10.42 -13.84
CA GLU A 162 -17.74 9.27 -14.09
C GLU A 162 -16.95 8.16 -14.82
N PHE A 163 -16.64 7.06 -14.12
CA PHE A 163 -16.01 5.87 -14.68
C PHE A 163 -16.94 4.64 -14.70
N GLY A 164 -18.22 4.83 -14.34
CA GLY A 164 -19.21 3.74 -14.33
C GLY A 164 -18.76 2.57 -13.46
N SER A 165 -18.85 1.34 -14.01
CA SER A 165 -18.43 0.11 -13.33
C SER A 165 -16.97 -0.28 -13.56
N ALA A 166 -16.10 0.64 -14.03
CA ALA A 166 -14.71 0.30 -14.37
C ALA A 166 -13.91 -0.26 -13.18
N ALA A 167 -14.10 0.30 -11.97
CA ALA A 167 -13.42 -0.21 -10.78
C ALA A 167 -13.80 -1.67 -10.50
N GLU A 168 -15.10 -1.96 -10.41
CA GLU A 168 -15.64 -3.29 -10.17
C GLU A 168 -15.20 -4.31 -11.23
N GLN A 169 -15.27 -3.94 -12.51
CA GLN A 169 -14.84 -4.80 -13.61
C GLN A 169 -13.38 -5.19 -13.51
N ASN A 170 -12.50 -4.25 -13.14
CA ASN A 170 -11.08 -4.51 -12.95
C ASN A 170 -10.81 -5.43 -11.76
N PHE A 171 -11.53 -5.27 -10.64
CA PHE A 171 -11.39 -6.17 -9.49
C PHE A 171 -11.82 -7.60 -9.85
N HIS A 172 -12.95 -7.76 -10.52
CA HIS A 172 -13.41 -9.07 -10.98
C HIS A 172 -12.47 -9.69 -12.02
N ALA A 173 -11.91 -8.91 -12.94
CA ALA A 173 -10.92 -9.39 -13.90
C ALA A 173 -9.64 -9.89 -13.20
N ALA A 174 -9.17 -9.18 -12.16
CA ALA A 174 -8.03 -9.60 -11.36
C ALA A 174 -8.33 -10.93 -10.63
N LEU A 175 -9.51 -11.06 -10.01
CA LEU A 175 -9.93 -12.27 -9.30
C LEU A 175 -10.21 -13.45 -10.25
N ALA A 176 -10.63 -13.19 -11.48
CA ALA A 176 -10.80 -14.24 -12.48
C ALA A 176 -9.45 -14.87 -12.88
N SER A 177 -8.37 -14.11 -12.85
CA SER A 177 -7.01 -14.59 -13.15
C SER A 177 -6.28 -15.15 -11.91
N ASP A 178 -6.55 -14.60 -10.73
CA ASP A 178 -5.99 -15.03 -9.43
C ASP A 178 -7.03 -14.84 -8.32
N PRO A 179 -7.86 -15.85 -8.02
CA PRO A 179 -8.90 -15.76 -6.98
C PRO A 179 -8.37 -15.46 -5.57
N SER A 180 -7.09 -15.75 -5.32
CA SER A 180 -6.41 -15.49 -4.05
C SER A 180 -5.65 -14.15 -4.03
N ASN A 181 -5.80 -13.33 -5.06
CA ASN A 181 -5.09 -12.07 -5.16
C ASN A 181 -5.42 -11.15 -3.97
N VAL A 182 -4.38 -10.77 -3.23
CA VAL A 182 -4.50 -10.00 -1.98
C VAL A 182 -5.12 -8.62 -2.22
N TYR A 183 -4.65 -7.93 -3.26
CA TYR A 183 -5.11 -6.57 -3.57
C TYR A 183 -6.52 -6.56 -4.12
N ALA A 184 -6.81 -7.42 -5.08
CA ALA A 184 -8.14 -7.50 -5.68
C ALA A 184 -9.21 -7.83 -4.64
N ASN A 185 -8.94 -8.79 -3.74
CA ASN A 185 -9.86 -9.11 -2.64
C ASN A 185 -10.02 -7.91 -1.69
N ALA A 186 -8.93 -7.27 -1.23
CA ALA A 186 -9.03 -6.17 -0.29
C ALA A 186 -9.73 -4.94 -0.90
N MET A 187 -9.42 -4.60 -2.16
CA MET A 187 -10.01 -3.47 -2.87
C MET A 187 -11.48 -3.69 -3.19
N LEU A 188 -11.85 -4.90 -3.63
CA LEU A 188 -13.25 -5.27 -3.86
C LEU A 188 -14.06 -5.25 -2.56
N GLY A 189 -13.54 -5.84 -1.48
CA GLY A 189 -14.19 -5.80 -0.17
C GLY A 189 -14.42 -4.37 0.32
N ASN A 190 -13.43 -3.49 0.18
CA ASN A 190 -13.58 -2.07 0.53
C ASN A 190 -14.61 -1.37 -0.37
N TRP A 191 -14.55 -1.59 -1.68
CA TRP A 191 -15.50 -1.04 -2.63
C TRP A 191 -16.94 -1.46 -2.30
N MET A 192 -17.17 -2.75 -1.99
CA MET A 192 -18.48 -3.26 -1.60
C MET A 192 -19.02 -2.58 -0.33
N LEU A 193 -18.18 -2.40 0.70
CA LEU A 193 -18.58 -1.72 1.91
C LEU A 193 -18.97 -0.25 1.66
N GLN A 194 -18.28 0.43 0.76
CA GLN A 194 -18.54 1.84 0.46
C GLN A 194 -19.71 2.07 -0.50
N THR A 195 -20.04 1.08 -1.34
CA THR A 195 -21.14 1.17 -2.32
C THR A 195 -22.44 0.54 -1.84
N GLY A 196 -22.49 0.04 -0.60
CA GLY A 196 -23.69 -0.64 -0.06
C GLY A 196 -23.87 -2.06 -0.55
N GLY A 197 -22.79 -2.73 -0.97
CA GLY A 197 -22.79 -4.15 -1.35
C GLY A 197 -23.02 -5.09 -0.14
N ASN A 198 -22.96 -6.38 -0.40
CA ASN A 198 -23.19 -7.41 0.60
C ASN A 198 -22.06 -7.40 1.66
N PHE A 199 -22.41 -7.08 2.92
CA PHE A 199 -21.47 -7.01 4.03
C PHE A 199 -20.70 -8.31 4.25
N ASN A 200 -21.39 -9.47 4.29
CA ASN A 200 -20.74 -10.74 4.56
C ASN A 200 -19.78 -11.15 3.44
N GLU A 201 -20.11 -10.85 2.21
CA GLU A 201 -19.24 -11.08 1.06
C GLU A 201 -18.01 -10.18 1.11
N ALA A 202 -18.18 -8.90 1.45
CA ALA A 202 -17.06 -8.00 1.66
C ALA A 202 -16.10 -8.49 2.75
N ILE A 203 -16.62 -9.02 3.87
CA ILE A 203 -15.80 -9.61 4.94
C ILE A 203 -15.06 -10.86 4.43
N GLN A 204 -15.70 -11.74 3.65
CA GLN A 204 -15.04 -12.90 3.06
C GLN A 204 -13.87 -12.50 2.14
N HIS A 205 -14.02 -11.44 1.38
CA HIS A 205 -12.94 -10.88 0.58
C HIS A 205 -11.75 -10.41 1.45
N PHE A 206 -12.01 -9.70 2.55
CA PHE A 206 -10.94 -9.33 3.48
C PHE A 206 -10.30 -10.54 4.16
N ASP A 207 -11.09 -11.53 4.60
CA ASP A 207 -10.56 -12.77 5.18
C ASP A 207 -9.65 -13.50 4.17
N THR A 208 -10.03 -13.54 2.90
CA THR A 208 -9.19 -14.11 1.83
C THR A 208 -7.89 -13.32 1.67
N ALA A 209 -7.96 -11.98 1.60
CA ALA A 209 -6.79 -11.12 1.45
C ALA A 209 -5.78 -11.30 2.61
N VAL A 210 -6.29 -11.43 3.84
CA VAL A 210 -5.46 -11.53 5.05
C VAL A 210 -4.91 -12.95 5.25
N SER A 211 -5.68 -13.99 4.91
CA SER A 211 -5.31 -15.39 5.14
C SER A 211 -4.08 -15.84 4.35
N THR A 212 -3.72 -15.15 3.28
CA THR A 212 -2.52 -15.45 2.48
C THR A 212 -1.21 -15.20 3.23
N GLY A 213 -1.24 -14.56 4.40
CA GLY A 213 -0.06 -14.13 5.16
C GLY A 213 0.77 -13.04 4.47
N LYS A 214 0.26 -12.48 3.38
CA LYS A 214 0.90 -11.40 2.60
C LYS A 214 0.23 -10.05 2.83
N ALA A 215 -0.64 -9.93 3.84
CA ALA A 215 -1.34 -8.69 4.12
C ALA A 215 -0.35 -7.55 4.38
N ARG A 216 -0.40 -6.53 3.53
CA ARG A 216 0.38 -5.31 3.69
C ARG A 216 -0.41 -4.29 4.51
N PRO A 217 0.24 -3.28 5.08
CA PRO A 217 -0.44 -2.19 5.80
C PRO A 217 -1.60 -1.58 5.02
N PHE A 218 -1.48 -1.46 3.69
CA PHE A 218 -2.53 -0.98 2.82
C PHE A 218 -3.80 -1.83 2.87
N VAL A 219 -3.69 -3.16 2.86
CA VAL A 219 -4.84 -4.10 2.98
C VAL A 219 -5.60 -3.87 4.28
N ARG A 220 -4.86 -3.70 5.38
CA ARG A 220 -5.47 -3.40 6.69
C ARG A 220 -6.12 -2.01 6.71
N LYS A 221 -5.49 -1.02 6.08
CA LYS A 221 -6.09 0.32 5.92
C LYS A 221 -7.42 0.27 5.15
N LEU A 222 -7.50 -0.54 4.09
CA LEU A 222 -8.75 -0.75 3.34
C LEU A 222 -9.82 -1.43 4.20
N GLN A 223 -9.46 -2.49 4.93
CA GLN A 223 -10.38 -3.20 5.82
C GLN A 223 -10.94 -2.28 6.90
N LEU A 224 -10.05 -1.60 7.64
CA LEU A 224 -10.45 -0.69 8.72
C LEU A 224 -11.26 0.50 8.19
N GLY A 225 -10.82 1.11 7.07
CA GLY A 225 -11.51 2.24 6.46
C GLY A 225 -12.91 1.86 5.98
N GLY A 226 -13.05 0.74 5.29
CA GLY A 226 -14.36 0.25 4.84
C GLY A 226 -15.31 -0.02 6.00
N LEU A 227 -14.84 -0.66 7.06
CA LEU A 227 -15.67 -0.97 8.25
C LEU A 227 -16.14 0.29 9.00
N ILE A 228 -15.31 1.34 9.08
CA ILE A 228 -15.71 2.61 9.73
C ILE A 228 -16.86 3.29 8.98
N TYR A 229 -16.87 3.22 7.65
CA TYR A 229 -17.93 3.84 6.84
C TYR A 229 -19.19 3.01 6.76
N HIS A 230 -19.15 1.75 7.20
CA HIS A 230 -20.29 0.84 7.09
C HIS A 230 -21.03 0.73 8.42
N GLU A 231 -22.18 1.43 8.52
CA GLU A 231 -23.00 1.50 9.75
C GLU A 231 -23.95 0.29 9.91
N THR A 232 -23.60 -0.88 9.40
CA THR A 232 -24.44 -2.08 9.55
C THR A 232 -24.15 -2.84 10.84
N PRO A 233 -25.12 -3.58 11.37
CA PRO A 233 -24.88 -4.54 12.45
C PRO A 233 -23.76 -5.52 12.11
N GLY A 234 -22.82 -5.71 13.02
CA GLY A 234 -21.67 -6.58 12.85
C GLY A 234 -20.38 -5.84 12.49
N ALA A 235 -20.43 -4.62 11.92
CA ALA A 235 -19.23 -3.87 11.53
C ALA A 235 -18.27 -3.58 12.69
N ARG A 236 -18.80 -3.29 13.88
CA ARG A 236 -18.01 -3.04 15.10
C ARG A 236 -17.34 -4.30 15.59
N GLY A 237 -18.05 -5.42 15.55
CA GLY A 237 -17.50 -6.74 15.90
C GLY A 237 -16.37 -7.14 14.97
N GLU A 238 -16.56 -7.00 13.65
CA GLU A 238 -15.53 -7.31 12.67
C GLU A 238 -14.31 -6.35 12.78
N MET A 239 -14.53 -5.07 13.08
CA MET A 239 -13.43 -4.12 13.35
C MET A 239 -12.60 -4.55 14.57
N PHE A 240 -13.28 -4.92 15.65
CA PHE A 240 -12.60 -5.33 16.88
C PHE A 240 -11.89 -6.69 16.72
N LYS A 241 -12.48 -7.62 15.98
CA LYS A 241 -11.87 -8.89 15.57
C LYS A 241 -10.60 -8.65 14.73
N ALA A 242 -10.67 -7.77 13.72
CA ALA A 242 -9.51 -7.39 12.92
C ALA A 242 -8.39 -6.80 13.78
N ALA A 243 -8.71 -5.91 14.72
CA ALA A 243 -7.74 -5.36 15.68
C ALA A 243 -7.10 -6.45 16.56
N ASN A 244 -7.88 -7.43 17.02
CA ASN A 244 -7.35 -8.56 17.80
C ASN A 244 -6.41 -9.44 16.97
N ASP A 245 -6.70 -9.66 15.70
CA ASP A 245 -5.84 -10.44 14.80
C ASP A 245 -4.54 -9.71 14.49
N MET A 246 -4.59 -8.39 14.26
CA MET A 246 -3.39 -7.55 14.12
C MET A 246 -2.51 -7.63 15.38
N ARG A 247 -3.11 -7.51 16.57
CA ARG A 247 -2.40 -7.64 17.83
C ARG A 247 -1.73 -9.02 17.98
N LYS A 248 -2.45 -10.11 17.65
CA LYS A 248 -1.90 -11.49 17.67
C LYS A 248 -0.79 -11.69 16.67
N GLY A 249 -0.92 -11.11 15.47
CA GLY A 249 0.08 -11.13 14.43
C GLY A 249 1.27 -10.20 14.66
N SER A 250 1.28 -9.43 15.78
CA SER A 250 2.28 -8.41 16.08
C SER A 250 2.40 -7.36 14.96
N GLU A 251 1.30 -7.10 14.25
CA GLU A 251 1.25 -6.08 13.23
C GLU A 251 1.36 -4.69 13.88
N GLN A 252 2.14 -3.81 13.24
CA GLN A 252 2.26 -2.43 13.71
C GLN A 252 1.06 -1.62 13.24
N LEU A 253 0.42 -0.92 14.17
CA LEU A 253 -0.67 0.00 13.89
C LEU A 253 -0.29 1.38 14.44
N ASP A 254 -0.44 2.41 13.62
CA ASP A 254 -0.17 3.77 14.05
C ASP A 254 -1.19 4.26 15.09
N GLU A 255 -0.82 5.27 15.86
CA GLU A 255 -1.63 5.78 16.97
C GLU A 255 -2.97 6.39 16.51
N ASP A 256 -3.03 6.94 15.30
CA ASP A 256 -4.27 7.48 14.75
C ASP A 256 -5.25 6.35 14.42
N SER A 257 -4.77 5.29 13.79
CA SER A 257 -5.55 4.09 13.52
C SER A 257 -6.06 3.42 14.80
N LYS A 258 -5.23 3.27 15.81
CA LYS A 258 -5.65 2.75 17.13
C LYS A 258 -6.76 3.60 17.74
N ARG A 259 -6.59 4.91 17.74
CA ARG A 259 -7.58 5.85 18.27
C ARG A 259 -8.90 5.79 17.51
N ARG A 260 -8.88 5.67 16.17
CA ARG A 260 -10.10 5.52 15.36
C ARG A 260 -10.84 4.22 15.67
N ILE A 261 -10.11 3.11 15.83
CA ILE A 261 -10.71 1.83 16.23
C ILE A 261 -11.35 1.94 17.61
N LEU A 262 -10.64 2.51 18.59
CA LEU A 262 -11.19 2.72 19.93
C LEU A 262 -12.44 3.58 19.91
N ALA A 263 -12.42 4.70 19.16
CA ALA A 263 -13.58 5.57 19.02
C ALA A 263 -14.77 4.82 18.42
N PHE A 264 -14.55 4.05 17.37
CA PHE A 264 -15.61 3.32 16.69
C PHE A 264 -16.16 2.15 17.53
N CYS A 265 -15.29 1.37 18.20
CA CYS A 265 -15.67 0.14 18.89
C CYS A 265 -16.02 0.34 20.37
N CYS A 266 -15.39 1.28 21.06
CA CYS A 266 -15.30 1.24 22.51
C CYS A 266 -15.51 2.61 23.21
N ASP A 267 -15.71 3.72 22.48
CA ASP A 267 -15.92 5.01 23.14
C ASP A 267 -17.33 5.10 23.74
N PRO A 268 -17.48 5.11 25.06
CA PRO A 268 -18.79 5.14 25.70
C PRO A 268 -19.52 6.50 25.56
N ALA A 269 -18.88 7.51 24.97
CA ALA A 269 -19.53 8.78 24.65
C ALA A 269 -20.39 8.71 23.38
N ILE A 270 -20.00 7.85 22.43
CA ILE A 270 -20.64 7.69 21.11
C ILE A 270 -21.16 6.27 20.86
N THR A 271 -20.65 5.28 21.55
CA THR A 271 -21.01 3.86 21.43
C THR A 271 -22.03 3.52 22.50
N ASP A 272 -23.22 3.08 22.11
CA ASP A 272 -24.20 2.60 23.08
C ASP A 272 -23.82 1.22 23.64
N HIS A 273 -24.59 0.76 24.65
CA HIS A 273 -24.28 -0.52 25.29
C HIS A 273 -24.35 -1.70 24.31
N ALA A 274 -25.31 -1.74 23.40
CA ALA A 274 -25.46 -2.84 22.43
C ALA A 274 -24.29 -2.91 21.45
N GLN A 275 -23.88 -1.75 20.96
CA GLN A 275 -22.72 -1.58 20.07
C GLN A 275 -21.41 -1.98 20.78
N LEU A 276 -21.27 -1.62 22.08
CA LEU A 276 -20.11 -2.03 22.86
C LEU A 276 -20.08 -3.54 23.07
N VAL A 277 -21.24 -4.15 23.39
CA VAL A 277 -21.36 -5.61 23.53
C VAL A 277 -21.05 -6.31 22.20
N GLU A 278 -21.55 -5.80 21.09
CA GLU A 278 -21.21 -6.26 19.74
C GLU A 278 -19.69 -6.31 19.53
N SER A 279 -19.00 -5.20 19.80
CA SER A 279 -17.54 -5.12 19.66
C SER A 279 -16.81 -6.12 20.56
N LEU A 280 -17.08 -6.07 21.86
CA LEU A 280 -16.31 -6.84 22.82
C LEU A 280 -16.59 -8.34 22.77
N SER A 281 -17.80 -8.77 22.38
CA SER A 281 -18.17 -10.19 22.26
C SER A 281 -17.67 -10.85 20.99
N ALA A 282 -17.17 -10.09 20.02
CA ALA A 282 -16.58 -10.62 18.79
C ALA A 282 -15.34 -11.50 19.03
N VAL A 283 -14.71 -11.36 20.20
CA VAL A 283 -13.56 -12.17 20.65
C VAL A 283 -13.76 -12.60 22.09
N SER A 284 -13.02 -13.64 22.55
CA SER A 284 -13.11 -14.12 23.94
C SER A 284 -12.73 -13.03 24.93
N GLY A 285 -13.31 -13.03 26.14
CA GLY A 285 -13.16 -11.98 27.15
C GLY A 285 -11.72 -11.60 27.46
N ASP A 286 -10.82 -12.60 27.67
CA ASP A 286 -9.39 -12.34 27.92
C ASP A 286 -8.70 -11.69 26.71
N GLN A 287 -9.06 -12.09 25.50
CA GLN A 287 -8.52 -11.51 24.28
C GLN A 287 -9.09 -10.12 24.03
N ALA A 288 -10.36 -9.90 24.34
CA ALA A 288 -10.99 -8.59 24.24
C ALA A 288 -10.29 -7.56 25.15
N TRP A 289 -10.01 -7.95 26.40
CA TRP A 289 -9.27 -7.08 27.34
C TRP A 289 -7.86 -6.76 26.83
N LYS A 290 -7.11 -7.77 26.38
CA LYS A 290 -5.77 -7.56 25.82
C LYS A 290 -5.79 -6.69 24.57
N THR A 291 -6.81 -6.84 23.72
CA THR A 291 -6.97 -6.03 22.50
C THR A 291 -7.30 -4.58 22.85
N TYR A 292 -8.23 -4.38 23.78
CA TYR A 292 -8.55 -3.04 24.27
C TYR A 292 -7.30 -2.34 24.83
N LEU A 293 -6.53 -3.01 25.71
CA LEU A 293 -5.29 -2.44 26.28
C LEU A 293 -4.23 -2.14 25.21
N TRP A 294 -4.12 -2.98 24.19
CA TRP A 294 -3.19 -2.74 23.07
C TRP A 294 -3.60 -1.54 22.22
N LEU A 295 -4.89 -1.33 22.02
CA LEU A 295 -5.41 -0.15 21.32
C LEU A 295 -5.28 1.12 22.19
N ASP A 296 -5.52 1.01 23.50
CA ASP A 296 -5.40 2.11 24.48
C ASP A 296 -3.98 2.25 25.05
N ASP A 297 -2.98 1.73 24.29
CA ASP A 297 -1.59 1.72 24.73
C ASP A 297 -1.01 3.14 24.77
N LYS A 298 -1.03 3.71 25.99
CA LYS A 298 -0.40 4.98 26.33
C LYS A 298 0.93 4.74 27.06
N GLN A 299 1.73 3.76 26.58
CA GLN A 299 3.05 3.47 27.15
C GLN A 299 3.92 4.74 27.15
N GLY A 300 4.35 5.13 28.36
CA GLY A 300 5.13 6.34 28.57
C GLY A 300 4.34 7.62 28.88
N GLN A 301 3.01 7.59 28.89
CA GLN A 301 2.20 8.72 29.36
C GLN A 301 2.03 8.70 30.88
N ALA A 302 1.72 9.88 31.46
CA ALA A 302 1.42 10.03 32.88
C ALA A 302 0.34 9.04 33.35
N PRO A 303 0.31 8.67 34.66
CA PRO A 303 -0.71 7.76 35.18
C PRO A 303 -2.11 8.18 34.75
N LEU A 304 -2.90 7.22 34.28
CA LEU A 304 -4.27 7.48 33.88
C LEU A 304 -5.05 8.07 35.03
N THR A 305 -5.67 9.22 34.83
CA THR A 305 -6.45 9.92 35.84
C THR A 305 -7.83 10.30 35.31
N GLY A 306 -8.79 10.45 36.20
CA GLY A 306 -10.10 10.98 35.89
C GLY A 306 -10.88 10.13 34.87
N THR A 307 -11.31 10.73 33.75
CA THR A 307 -12.21 10.12 32.78
C THR A 307 -11.68 8.82 32.17
N HIS A 308 -10.37 8.71 31.93
CA HIS A 308 -9.78 7.50 31.34
C HIS A 308 -9.91 6.26 32.25
N LEU A 309 -9.73 6.42 33.56
CA LEU A 309 -9.96 5.33 34.50
C LEU A 309 -11.42 4.87 34.50
N LEU A 310 -12.36 5.82 34.44
CA LEU A 310 -13.79 5.50 34.39
C LEU A 310 -14.16 4.75 33.10
N VAL A 311 -13.55 5.11 31.94
CA VAL A 311 -13.73 4.38 30.68
C VAL A 311 -13.19 2.96 30.78
N ARG A 312 -11.99 2.76 31.28
CA ARG A 312 -11.40 1.43 31.50
C ARG A 312 -12.24 0.57 32.43
N ASP A 313 -12.68 1.13 33.55
CA ASP A 313 -13.53 0.41 34.51
C ASP A 313 -14.87 0.04 33.88
N PHE A 314 -15.43 0.90 33.03
CA PHE A 314 -16.65 0.62 32.29
C PHE A 314 -16.46 -0.51 31.25
N ILE A 315 -15.39 -0.51 30.49
CA ILE A 315 -15.06 -1.60 29.55
C ILE A 315 -14.84 -2.91 30.30
N GLU A 316 -14.11 -2.90 31.42
CA GLU A 316 -13.87 -4.10 32.23
C GLU A 316 -15.18 -4.64 32.82
N ALA A 317 -16.09 -3.78 33.29
CA ALA A 317 -17.39 -4.19 33.77
C ALA A 317 -18.23 -4.89 32.68
N ASN A 318 -18.22 -4.35 31.45
CA ASN A 318 -18.89 -4.98 30.30
C ASN A 318 -18.25 -6.35 29.95
N LEU A 319 -16.94 -6.46 29.97
CA LEU A 319 -16.24 -7.73 29.70
C LEU A 319 -16.54 -8.80 30.77
N LEU A 320 -16.67 -8.41 32.03
CA LEU A 320 -17.10 -9.31 33.11
C LEU A 320 -18.55 -9.78 32.86
N GLU A 321 -19.45 -8.89 32.44
CA GLU A 321 -20.83 -9.23 32.09
C GLU A 321 -20.89 -10.25 30.94
N ILE A 322 -20.19 -9.96 29.84
CA ILE A 322 -20.12 -10.83 28.65
C ILE A 322 -19.50 -12.20 29.02
N SER A 323 -18.53 -12.24 29.92
CA SER A 323 -17.86 -13.47 30.37
C SER A 323 -18.68 -14.25 31.38
N GLY A 324 -19.90 -13.82 31.71
CA GLY A 324 -20.78 -14.49 32.67
C GLY A 324 -20.39 -14.24 34.15
N LYS A 325 -19.42 -13.39 34.47
CA LYS A 325 -18.98 -13.01 35.81
C LYS A 325 -19.88 -11.91 36.40
N ARG A 326 -21.13 -12.27 36.54
CA ARG A 326 -22.22 -11.36 36.84
C ARG A 326 -22.03 -10.53 38.14
N GLU A 327 -21.66 -11.17 39.24
CA GLU A 327 -21.50 -10.49 40.53
C GLU A 327 -20.33 -9.50 40.49
N GLU A 328 -19.22 -9.88 39.91
CA GLU A 328 -18.06 -9.01 39.74
C GLU A 328 -18.42 -7.80 38.86
N SER A 329 -19.12 -8.04 37.76
CA SER A 329 -19.61 -6.99 36.86
C SER A 329 -20.54 -6.02 37.58
N LEU A 330 -21.53 -6.54 38.32
CA LEU A 330 -22.48 -5.72 39.09
C LEU A 330 -21.78 -4.86 40.14
N GLN A 331 -20.82 -5.43 40.86
CA GLN A 331 -20.03 -4.67 41.83
C GLN A 331 -19.26 -3.53 41.14
N LYS A 332 -18.67 -3.81 40.01
CA LYS A 332 -17.92 -2.80 39.30
C LYS A 332 -18.81 -1.70 38.73
N TYR A 333 -20.00 -2.02 38.19
CA TYR A 333 -20.97 -1.02 37.78
C TYR A 333 -21.48 -0.14 38.93
N ARG A 334 -21.69 -0.73 40.10
CA ARG A 334 -22.10 0.04 41.33
C ARG A 334 -20.98 0.99 41.79
N LEU A 335 -19.73 0.59 41.67
CA LEU A 335 -18.58 1.45 41.98
C LEU A 335 -18.52 2.62 40.99
N LEU A 336 -18.62 2.35 39.71
CA LEU A 336 -18.67 3.36 38.63
C LEU A 336 -19.83 4.36 38.83
N GLN A 337 -21.02 3.87 39.21
CA GLN A 337 -22.18 4.73 39.47
C GLN A 337 -21.92 5.80 40.53
N ARG A 338 -21.11 5.47 41.54
CA ARG A 338 -20.72 6.40 42.61
C ARG A 338 -19.69 7.43 42.18
N GLN A 339 -18.87 7.09 41.18
CA GLN A 339 -17.78 7.95 40.68
C GLN A 339 -18.20 8.86 39.53
N LEU A 340 -19.26 8.48 38.82
CA LEU A 340 -19.74 9.27 37.67
C LEU A 340 -20.46 10.55 38.12
N PRO A 341 -20.23 11.69 37.43
CA PRO A 341 -20.87 12.97 37.76
C PRO A 341 -22.40 12.86 37.71
N SER A 342 -23.06 13.67 38.50
CA SER A 342 -24.51 13.61 38.70
C SER A 342 -25.35 13.97 37.47
N GLN A 343 -24.80 14.66 36.50
CA GLN A 343 -25.51 15.06 35.29
C GLN A 343 -25.02 14.35 34.01
N GLY A 344 -25.96 13.75 33.29
CA GLY A 344 -26.13 13.73 31.83
C GLY A 344 -25.16 12.93 30.94
N SER A 345 -24.25 12.06 31.43
CA SER A 345 -23.40 11.31 30.50
C SER A 345 -24.09 10.04 29.99
N THR A 346 -23.88 9.70 28.71
CA THR A 346 -24.32 8.44 28.09
C THR A 346 -23.85 7.23 28.89
N MET A 347 -22.60 7.25 29.39
CA MET A 347 -22.02 6.22 30.26
C MET A 347 -22.86 6.01 31.54
N LYS A 348 -23.35 7.10 32.16
CA LYS A 348 -24.18 6.98 33.39
C LYS A 348 -25.51 6.27 33.13
N LYS A 349 -26.14 6.55 31.98
CA LYS A 349 -27.38 5.85 31.57
C LYS A 349 -27.08 4.36 31.30
N SER A 350 -25.99 4.06 30.61
CA SER A 350 -25.56 2.68 30.34
C SER A 350 -25.24 1.91 31.63
N VAL A 351 -24.54 2.52 32.56
CA VAL A 351 -24.25 1.93 33.90
C VAL A 351 -25.54 1.66 34.71
N ALA A 352 -26.45 2.60 34.74
CA ALA A 352 -27.74 2.42 35.44
C ALA A 352 -28.58 1.30 34.80
N GLY A 353 -28.61 1.23 33.46
CA GLY A 353 -29.28 0.15 32.73
C GLY A 353 -28.66 -1.22 32.99
N ALA A 354 -27.32 -1.31 33.04
CA ALA A 354 -26.58 -2.54 33.34
C ALA A 354 -26.90 -3.03 34.79
N ILE A 355 -26.87 -2.14 35.75
CA ILE A 355 -27.23 -2.47 37.16
C ILE A 355 -28.67 -3.00 37.22
N ALA A 356 -29.63 -2.35 36.55
CA ALA A 356 -31.01 -2.80 36.53
C ALA A 356 -31.13 -4.23 35.95
N ARG A 357 -30.54 -4.50 34.78
CA ARG A 357 -30.57 -5.83 34.13
C ARG A 357 -29.96 -6.90 35.04
N LEU A 358 -28.77 -6.61 35.58
CA LEU A 358 -28.04 -7.58 36.42
C LEU A 358 -28.73 -7.83 37.76
N SER A 359 -29.45 -6.87 38.32
CA SER A 359 -30.17 -7.04 39.58
C SER A 359 -31.49 -7.80 39.44
N HIS A 360 -32.22 -7.62 38.33
CA HIS A 360 -33.53 -8.26 38.11
C HIS A 360 -33.46 -9.78 37.88
N SER A 361 -32.41 -10.27 37.22
CA SER A 361 -32.28 -11.70 36.97
C SER A 361 -31.78 -12.51 38.18
N GLN A 362 -31.70 -11.92 39.41
CA GLN A 362 -31.51 -12.66 40.67
C GLN A 362 -32.84 -13.20 41.22
N ASN A 363 -33.97 -12.78 40.71
CA ASN A 363 -35.29 -13.11 41.24
C ASN A 363 -36.06 -14.12 40.35
N THR A 364 -35.40 -14.64 39.29
CA THR A 364 -35.93 -15.72 38.47
C THR A 364 -35.06 -16.97 38.58
#